data_938899417315a905d33a35a8120dc238
#
_entry.id   938899417315a905d33a35a8120dc238
#
_cell.length_a   1.000
_cell.length_b   1.000
_cell.length_c   1.000
_cell.angle_alpha   90.00
_cell.angle_beta   90.00
_cell.angle_gamma   90.00
#
_symmetry.space_group_name_H-M   'P 1'
#
loop_
_entity.id
_entity.type
_entity.pdbx_description
1 polymer ?
#
loop_
_entity_poly.entity_id
_entity_poly.type
_entity_poly.pdbx_seq_one_letter_code
_entity_poly.pdbx_strand_id
1 'polypeptide(L)'
;MISSVRYWFLVALVVIVYVAGMFVTLFENDSAQFAVMAMRMVQENDFINLFKGPQEYLDKPHMHYWLAAFSFKIFGIHDWAYRIPGILATLLGAYSCYGLGRLLYNKDIGKFSALIFMTAQTIVLSNIDVRTDAVLTGFSIFSIWQLVNYLEKGSLTSIILGAFGAGVAFSTKGQIALLVIGICILCHLAYTRKWKSLLSWKLIPAILVFSITIAPMLYAYYLQFDVHPEKVIRGRSNRSGIFFIFWEQSFERLSGQGHGKNSSDFFFFFHTFLWVFLPWTILALLAYWFRVKTFIKLRFQYKPQYEFVTLGGITILFFIISFAQFKLPHYMNILIPLYSILDASYMHSKYRYSKDNTIK
;
A
#
# COMPACT_ATOMS: atom_id res chain seq x y z
N MET A 1 -11.72 15.72 -20.32
CA MET A 1 -12.45 14.44 -20.32
C MET A 1 -13.66 14.48 -19.38
N ILE A 2 -13.52 14.82 -18.11
CA ILE A 2 -14.63 14.90 -17.17
C ILE A 2 -14.69 16.31 -16.55
N SER A 3 -15.88 16.92 -16.45
CA SER A 3 -16.03 18.20 -15.79
C SER A 3 -15.74 18.09 -14.28
N SER A 4 -15.32 19.19 -13.66
CA SER A 4 -15.01 19.18 -12.22
C SER A 4 -16.22 18.77 -11.38
N VAL A 5 -17.42 19.22 -11.74
CA VAL A 5 -18.67 18.89 -11.05
C VAL A 5 -18.95 17.38 -11.11
N ARG A 6 -18.88 16.79 -12.30
CA ARG A 6 -19.09 15.33 -12.46
C ARG A 6 -18.04 14.51 -11.71
N TYR A 7 -16.81 14.97 -11.69
CA TYR A 7 -15.73 14.29 -10.94
C TYR A 7 -16.06 14.22 -9.44
N TRP A 8 -16.37 15.36 -8.84
CA TRP A 8 -16.68 15.42 -7.41
C TRP A 8 -17.98 14.71 -7.05
N PHE A 9 -18.95 14.70 -7.95
CA PHE A 9 -20.16 13.89 -7.79
C PHE A 9 -19.83 12.38 -7.72
N LEU A 10 -18.99 11.87 -8.63
CA LEU A 10 -18.55 10.47 -8.58
C LEU A 10 -17.75 10.15 -7.32
N VAL A 11 -16.85 11.05 -6.90
CA VAL A 11 -16.12 10.88 -5.62
C VAL A 11 -17.09 10.81 -4.45
N ALA A 12 -18.09 11.70 -4.40
CA ALA A 12 -19.08 11.68 -3.34
C ALA A 12 -19.88 10.36 -3.29
N LEU A 13 -20.29 9.83 -4.44
CA LEU A 13 -20.96 8.52 -4.52
C LEU A 13 -20.09 7.40 -3.94
N VAL A 14 -18.80 7.36 -4.27
CA VAL A 14 -17.88 6.35 -3.74
C VAL A 14 -17.69 6.51 -2.22
N VAL A 15 -17.57 7.74 -1.74
CA VAL A 15 -17.47 8.02 -0.29
C VAL A 15 -18.75 7.57 0.43
N ILE A 16 -19.93 7.78 -0.15
CA ILE A 16 -21.19 7.28 0.41
C ILE A 16 -21.16 5.75 0.53
N VAL A 17 -20.64 5.02 -0.48
CA VAL A 17 -20.49 3.56 -0.40
C VAL A 17 -19.56 3.15 0.73
N TYR A 18 -18.44 3.85 0.93
CA TYR A 18 -17.53 3.58 2.06
C TYR A 18 -18.19 3.84 3.40
N VAL A 19 -18.91 4.96 3.53
CA VAL A 19 -19.64 5.30 4.76
C VAL A 19 -20.73 4.26 5.05
N ALA A 20 -21.51 3.84 4.05
CA ALA A 20 -22.48 2.77 4.21
C ALA A 20 -21.83 1.45 4.66
N GLY A 21 -20.68 1.10 4.06
CA GLY A 21 -19.90 -0.09 4.43
C GLY A 21 -19.34 -0.07 5.87
N MET A 22 -19.21 1.11 6.50
CA MET A 22 -18.75 1.22 7.89
C MET A 22 -19.69 0.55 8.90
N PHE A 23 -20.97 0.49 8.60
CA PHE A 23 -21.99 -0.03 9.52
C PHE A 23 -22.26 -1.53 9.37
N VAL A 24 -21.53 -2.21 8.48
CA VAL A 24 -21.57 -3.67 8.39
C VAL A 24 -20.85 -4.27 9.60
N THR A 25 -21.42 -5.31 10.21
CA THR A 25 -20.74 -6.05 11.29
C THR A 25 -19.43 -6.65 10.83
N LEU A 26 -18.41 -6.69 11.68
CA LEU A 26 -17.14 -7.36 11.38
C LEU A 26 -17.39 -8.88 11.30
N PHE A 27 -17.08 -9.48 10.15
CA PHE A 27 -17.42 -10.88 9.87
C PHE A 27 -16.21 -11.77 9.59
N GLU A 28 -15.09 -11.18 9.14
CA GLU A 28 -13.87 -11.92 8.81
C GLU A 28 -12.96 -12.08 10.03
N ASN A 29 -12.34 -13.27 10.15
CA ASN A 29 -11.50 -13.63 11.28
C ASN A 29 -10.37 -12.63 11.55
N ASP A 30 -9.62 -12.23 10.52
CA ASP A 30 -8.48 -11.31 10.68
C ASP A 30 -8.95 -9.91 11.12
N SER A 31 -10.02 -9.41 10.51
CA SER A 31 -10.59 -8.11 10.82
C SER A 31 -11.12 -8.06 12.25
N ALA A 32 -11.92 -9.06 12.63
CA ALA A 32 -12.46 -9.18 13.99
C ALA A 32 -11.32 -9.35 15.03
N GLN A 33 -10.33 -10.20 14.75
CA GLN A 33 -9.15 -10.39 15.61
C GLN A 33 -8.43 -9.07 15.85
N PHE A 34 -8.16 -8.30 14.79
CA PHE A 34 -7.41 -7.04 14.90
C PHE A 34 -8.22 -5.97 15.65
N ALA A 35 -9.54 -5.93 15.46
CA ALA A 35 -10.41 -5.05 16.22
C ALA A 35 -10.40 -5.39 17.72
N VAL A 36 -10.49 -6.69 18.07
CA VAL A 36 -10.42 -7.15 19.47
C VAL A 36 -9.06 -6.81 20.10
N MET A 37 -7.97 -6.96 19.37
CA MET A 37 -6.63 -6.60 19.87
C MET A 37 -6.53 -5.08 20.14
N ALA A 38 -7.04 -4.25 19.25
CA ALA A 38 -7.08 -2.80 19.43
C ALA A 38 -8.04 -2.39 20.59
N MET A 39 -9.17 -3.08 20.73
CA MET A 39 -10.11 -2.91 21.86
C MET A 39 -9.42 -3.20 23.19
N ARG A 40 -8.68 -4.31 23.27
CA ARG A 40 -7.92 -4.71 24.45
C ARG A 40 -6.89 -3.65 24.85
N MET A 41 -6.15 -3.07 23.89
CA MET A 41 -5.23 -1.96 24.16
C MET A 41 -5.91 -0.80 24.89
N VAL A 42 -7.14 -0.45 24.49
CA VAL A 42 -7.90 0.63 25.11
C VAL A 42 -8.41 0.25 26.50
N GLN A 43 -8.93 -0.97 26.66
CA GLN A 43 -9.53 -1.46 27.92
C GLN A 43 -8.46 -1.66 29.01
N GLU A 44 -7.30 -2.22 28.64
CA GLU A 44 -6.19 -2.48 29.57
C GLU A 44 -5.22 -1.29 29.68
N ASN A 45 -5.40 -0.24 28.85
CA ASN A 45 -4.49 0.90 28.72
C ASN A 45 -3.03 0.48 28.43
N ASP A 46 -2.89 -0.64 27.70
CA ASP A 46 -1.61 -1.20 27.27
C ASP A 46 -1.43 -1.04 25.75
N PHE A 47 -0.61 -0.08 25.34
CA PHE A 47 -0.33 0.21 23.93
C PHE A 47 0.99 -0.40 23.45
N ILE A 48 1.70 -1.10 24.34
CA ILE A 48 3.01 -1.71 24.07
C ILE A 48 2.83 -3.17 23.66
N ASN A 49 2.06 -3.93 24.45
CA ASN A 49 1.95 -5.36 24.26
C ASN A 49 0.82 -5.73 23.31
N LEU A 50 1.11 -6.62 22.37
CA LEU A 50 0.14 -7.19 21.45
C LEU A 50 -0.21 -8.62 21.86
N PHE A 51 -1.51 -8.87 22.06
CA PHE A 51 -2.01 -10.19 22.43
C PHE A 51 -3.13 -10.65 21.49
N LYS A 52 -3.08 -11.93 21.12
CA LYS A 52 -4.17 -12.65 20.49
C LYS A 52 -4.79 -13.60 21.50
N GLY A 53 -5.90 -13.23 22.12
CA GLY A 53 -6.42 -13.92 23.30
C GLY A 53 -5.38 -13.93 24.42
N PRO A 54 -5.01 -15.09 25.00
CA PRO A 54 -3.97 -15.16 26.03
C PRO A 54 -2.53 -15.20 25.49
N GLN A 55 -2.35 -15.28 24.17
CA GLN A 55 -1.03 -15.50 23.56
C GLN A 55 -0.39 -14.19 23.11
N GLU A 56 0.93 -14.09 23.28
CA GLU A 56 1.77 -13.06 22.72
C GLU A 56 1.65 -13.03 21.17
N TYR A 57 1.50 -11.85 20.60
CA TYR A 57 1.28 -11.70 19.15
C TYR A 57 2.44 -10.97 18.48
N LEU A 58 3.24 -11.69 17.72
CA LEU A 58 4.43 -11.18 17.05
C LEU A 58 4.22 -10.87 15.55
N ASP A 59 3.13 -11.36 14.92
CA ASP A 59 3.00 -11.48 13.46
C ASP A 59 2.88 -10.14 12.70
N LYS A 60 2.19 -9.16 13.26
CA LYS A 60 1.97 -7.84 12.62
C LYS A 60 2.41 -6.70 13.51
N PRO A 61 3.07 -5.65 12.92
CA PRO A 61 3.47 -4.46 13.66
C PRO A 61 2.30 -3.62 14.18
N HIS A 62 2.62 -2.71 15.09
CA HIS A 62 1.67 -1.99 15.96
C HIS A 62 0.81 -0.94 15.26
N MET A 63 1.26 -0.34 14.14
CA MET A 63 0.63 0.87 13.58
C MET A 63 -0.87 0.72 13.33
N HIS A 64 -1.29 -0.40 12.76
CA HIS A 64 -2.70 -0.66 12.49
C HIS A 64 -3.53 -0.67 13.79
N TYR A 65 -3.04 -1.34 14.82
CA TYR A 65 -3.70 -1.45 16.13
C TYR A 65 -3.74 -0.11 16.86
N TRP A 66 -2.66 0.66 16.81
CA TRP A 66 -2.62 2.00 17.40
C TRP A 66 -3.60 2.95 16.74
N LEU A 67 -3.71 2.93 15.41
CA LEU A 67 -4.69 3.75 14.68
C LEU A 67 -6.12 3.36 15.05
N ALA A 68 -6.42 2.06 15.15
CA ALA A 68 -7.72 1.56 15.54
C ALA A 68 -8.02 1.91 17.02
N ALA A 69 -7.07 1.70 17.92
CA ALA A 69 -7.21 2.04 19.34
C ALA A 69 -7.40 3.55 19.57
N PHE A 70 -6.69 4.39 18.80
CA PHE A 70 -6.89 5.84 18.81
C PHE A 70 -8.31 6.22 18.36
N SER A 71 -8.81 5.58 17.30
CA SER A 71 -10.18 5.76 16.84
C SER A 71 -11.20 5.35 17.92
N PHE A 72 -10.97 4.22 18.60
CA PHE A 72 -11.81 3.75 19.71
C PHE A 72 -11.79 4.71 20.91
N LYS A 73 -10.66 5.33 21.22
CA LYS A 73 -10.58 6.36 22.29
C LYS A 73 -11.42 7.59 21.99
N ILE A 74 -11.56 7.98 20.73
CA ILE A 74 -12.30 9.18 20.32
C ILE A 74 -13.79 8.90 20.19
N PHE A 75 -14.13 7.78 19.52
CA PHE A 75 -15.49 7.51 19.06
C PHE A 75 -16.19 6.38 19.82
N GLY A 76 -15.49 5.74 20.77
CA GLY A 76 -15.97 4.54 21.45
C GLY A 76 -15.69 3.26 20.65
N ILE A 77 -15.86 2.10 21.32
CA ILE A 77 -15.60 0.77 20.76
C ILE A 77 -16.82 0.35 19.92
N HIS A 78 -16.74 0.62 18.62
CA HIS A 78 -17.76 0.31 17.63
C HIS A 78 -17.13 -0.20 16.33
N ASP A 79 -17.82 -1.07 15.60
CA ASP A 79 -17.36 -1.60 14.31
C ASP A 79 -17.04 -0.49 13.29
N TRP A 80 -17.86 0.56 13.25
CA TRP A 80 -17.63 1.70 12.38
C TRP A 80 -16.40 2.51 12.78
N ALA A 81 -16.14 2.67 14.09
CA ALA A 81 -14.96 3.39 14.58
C ALA A 81 -13.67 2.66 14.23
N TYR A 82 -13.66 1.32 14.26
CA TYR A 82 -12.54 0.50 13.80
C TYR A 82 -12.17 0.76 12.33
N ARG A 83 -13.17 1.04 11.49
CA ARG A 83 -12.97 1.24 10.04
C ARG A 83 -12.44 2.62 9.65
N ILE A 84 -12.64 3.65 10.47
CA ILE A 84 -12.22 5.03 10.17
C ILE A 84 -10.78 5.14 9.71
N PRO A 85 -9.77 4.61 10.42
CA PRO A 85 -8.38 4.73 10.00
C PRO A 85 -8.09 4.09 8.64
N GLY A 86 -8.71 2.94 8.35
CA GLY A 86 -8.58 2.25 7.06
C GLY A 86 -9.15 3.10 5.91
N ILE A 87 -10.33 3.68 6.10
CA ILE A 87 -10.97 4.57 5.11
C ILE A 87 -10.13 5.84 4.88
N LEU A 88 -9.64 6.47 5.94
CA LEU A 88 -8.78 7.65 5.83
C LEU A 88 -7.48 7.32 5.08
N ALA A 89 -6.87 6.18 5.34
CA ALA A 89 -5.70 5.70 4.61
C ALA A 89 -6.02 5.44 3.12
N THR A 90 -7.20 4.90 2.82
CA THR A 90 -7.66 4.71 1.42
C THR A 90 -7.88 6.05 0.72
N LEU A 91 -8.48 7.04 1.38
CA LEU A 91 -8.64 8.39 0.82
C LEU A 91 -7.29 9.07 0.59
N LEU A 92 -6.31 8.89 1.49
CA LEU A 92 -4.93 9.31 1.28
C LEU A 92 -4.32 8.61 0.07
N GLY A 93 -4.57 7.31 -0.11
CA GLY A 93 -4.16 6.53 -1.27
C GLY A 93 -4.76 7.08 -2.58
N ALA A 94 -6.04 7.40 -2.59
CA ALA A 94 -6.72 8.00 -3.74
C ALA A 94 -6.13 9.38 -4.10
N TYR A 95 -5.90 10.22 -3.09
CA TYR A 95 -5.23 11.50 -3.26
C TYR A 95 -3.80 11.34 -3.80
N SER A 96 -3.10 10.30 -3.36
CA SER A 96 -1.74 9.98 -3.81
C SER A 96 -1.72 9.46 -5.25
N CYS A 97 -2.70 8.63 -5.65
CA CYS A 97 -2.90 8.23 -7.05
C CYS A 97 -3.17 9.45 -7.95
N TYR A 98 -4.02 10.39 -7.48
CA TYR A 98 -4.21 11.66 -8.16
C TYR A 98 -2.89 12.44 -8.28
N GLY A 99 -2.15 12.58 -7.18
CA GLY A 99 -0.90 13.34 -7.12
C GLY A 99 0.18 12.76 -8.03
N LEU A 100 0.39 11.45 -7.98
CA LEU A 100 1.38 10.75 -8.81
C LEU A 100 0.97 10.74 -10.29
N GLY A 101 -0.29 10.45 -10.60
CA GLY A 101 -0.81 10.50 -11.98
C GLY A 101 -0.72 11.90 -12.58
N ARG A 102 -0.99 12.94 -11.79
CA ARG A 102 -0.81 14.34 -12.20
C ARG A 102 0.66 14.70 -12.43
N LEU A 103 1.54 14.21 -11.57
CA LEU A 103 2.98 14.49 -11.63
C LEU A 103 3.62 13.84 -12.86
N LEU A 104 3.30 12.58 -13.12
CA LEU A 104 3.88 11.78 -14.21
C LEU A 104 3.27 12.11 -15.57
N TYR A 105 2.05 12.64 -15.60
CA TYR A 105 1.30 12.89 -16.84
C TYR A 105 0.57 14.23 -16.81
N ASN A 106 -0.68 14.25 -16.33
CA ASN A 106 -1.52 15.44 -16.25
C ASN A 106 -2.68 15.29 -15.25
N LYS A 107 -3.41 16.40 -15.04
CA LYS A 107 -4.52 16.48 -14.09
C LYS A 107 -5.66 15.50 -14.38
N ASP A 108 -5.98 15.25 -15.65
CA ASP A 108 -7.07 14.34 -16.02
C ASP A 108 -6.70 12.90 -15.71
N ILE A 109 -5.48 12.47 -16.03
CA ILE A 109 -4.97 11.14 -15.67
C ILE A 109 -4.98 10.98 -14.15
N GLY A 110 -4.52 11.98 -13.39
CA GLY A 110 -4.61 11.96 -11.93
C GLY A 110 -6.04 11.74 -11.40
N LYS A 111 -7.04 12.47 -11.92
CA LYS A 111 -8.45 12.31 -11.53
C LYS A 111 -8.98 10.90 -11.79
N PHE A 112 -8.70 10.35 -12.99
CA PHE A 112 -9.14 9.01 -13.33
C PHE A 112 -8.42 7.95 -12.49
N SER A 113 -7.11 8.12 -12.22
CA SER A 113 -6.36 7.21 -11.36
C SER A 113 -6.97 7.10 -9.97
N ALA A 114 -7.37 8.22 -9.37
CA ALA A 114 -8.04 8.21 -8.07
C ALA A 114 -9.40 7.51 -8.11
N LEU A 115 -10.22 7.75 -9.14
CA LEU A 115 -11.53 7.09 -9.29
C LEU A 115 -11.39 5.59 -9.52
N ILE A 116 -10.48 5.15 -10.40
CA ILE A 116 -10.22 3.72 -10.65
C ILE A 116 -9.76 3.05 -9.36
N PHE A 117 -8.83 3.67 -8.63
CA PHE A 117 -8.35 3.13 -7.35
C PHE A 117 -9.49 2.95 -6.34
N MET A 118 -10.30 3.98 -6.11
CA MET A 118 -11.39 3.93 -5.13
C MET A 118 -12.50 2.97 -5.50
N THR A 119 -12.71 2.69 -6.79
CA THR A 119 -13.78 1.81 -7.29
C THR A 119 -13.32 0.39 -7.58
N ALA A 120 -12.04 0.07 -7.41
CA ALA A 120 -11.53 -1.28 -7.51
C ALA A 120 -12.11 -2.16 -6.39
N GLN A 121 -12.64 -3.32 -6.76
CA GLN A 121 -13.36 -4.23 -5.84
C GLN A 121 -12.56 -4.54 -4.57
N THR A 122 -11.27 -4.88 -4.70
CA THR A 122 -10.46 -5.20 -3.54
C THR A 122 -10.26 -4.02 -2.60
N ILE A 123 -10.25 -2.77 -3.11
CA ILE A 123 -10.13 -1.56 -2.30
C ILE A 123 -11.45 -1.29 -1.56
N VAL A 124 -12.58 -1.47 -2.24
CA VAL A 124 -13.90 -1.38 -1.58
C VAL A 124 -14.02 -2.41 -0.46
N LEU A 125 -13.67 -3.67 -0.75
CA LEU A 125 -13.69 -4.75 0.24
C LEU A 125 -12.75 -4.49 1.42
N SER A 126 -11.56 -3.93 1.19
CA SER A 126 -10.60 -3.62 2.26
C SER A 126 -11.03 -2.47 3.19
N ASN A 127 -12.10 -1.74 2.85
CA ASN A 127 -12.73 -0.75 3.72
C ASN A 127 -13.95 -1.29 4.49
N ILE A 128 -14.46 -2.45 4.09
CA ILE A 128 -15.53 -3.17 4.81
C ILE A 128 -14.91 -4.21 5.74
N ASP A 129 -14.03 -5.05 5.21
CA ASP A 129 -13.21 -6.02 5.94
C ASP A 129 -11.81 -5.43 6.17
N VAL A 130 -11.70 -4.54 7.14
CA VAL A 130 -10.48 -3.76 7.38
C VAL A 130 -9.40 -4.63 8.01
N ARG A 131 -8.29 -4.73 7.26
CA ARG A 131 -7.04 -5.36 7.68
C ARG A 131 -5.90 -4.33 7.59
N THR A 132 -4.69 -4.77 7.81
CA THR A 132 -3.50 -3.90 7.66
C THR A 132 -3.32 -3.34 6.24
N ASP A 133 -3.99 -3.92 5.24
CA ASP A 133 -3.75 -3.64 3.81
C ASP A 133 -4.23 -2.26 3.36
N ALA A 134 -5.31 -1.73 3.95
CA ALA A 134 -5.77 -0.37 3.65
C ALA A 134 -4.71 0.68 4.04
N VAL A 135 -4.18 0.56 5.26
CA VAL A 135 -3.12 1.46 5.77
C VAL A 135 -1.83 1.28 4.98
N LEU A 136 -1.41 0.01 4.77
CA LEU A 136 -0.21 -0.30 3.98
C LEU A 136 -0.27 0.32 2.59
N THR A 137 -1.36 0.07 1.85
CA THR A 137 -1.53 0.52 0.47
C THR A 137 -1.57 2.05 0.39
N GLY A 138 -2.37 2.68 1.27
CA GLY A 138 -2.50 4.13 1.30
C GLY A 138 -1.19 4.85 1.56
N PHE A 139 -0.44 4.42 2.57
CA PHE A 139 0.85 5.04 2.92
C PHE A 139 1.99 4.63 1.97
N SER A 140 1.95 3.44 1.36
CA SER A 140 2.95 3.07 0.35
C SER A 140 2.83 3.93 -0.90
N ILE A 141 1.63 4.11 -1.45
CA ILE A 141 1.47 4.97 -2.64
C ILE A 141 1.70 6.46 -2.31
N PHE A 142 1.37 6.90 -1.09
CA PHE A 142 1.71 8.23 -0.62
C PHE A 142 3.23 8.43 -0.59
N SER A 143 3.98 7.48 -0.03
CA SER A 143 5.43 7.52 -0.01
C SER A 143 6.02 7.52 -1.43
N ILE A 144 5.54 6.64 -2.33
CA ILE A 144 5.99 6.58 -3.73
C ILE A 144 5.75 7.93 -4.41
N TRP A 145 4.56 8.51 -4.28
CA TRP A 145 4.26 9.82 -4.86
C TRP A 145 5.20 10.91 -4.36
N GLN A 146 5.39 11.00 -3.06
CA GLN A 146 6.23 12.03 -2.46
C GLN A 146 7.72 11.85 -2.84
N LEU A 147 8.23 10.62 -2.85
CA LEU A 147 9.61 10.34 -3.25
C LEU A 147 9.84 10.60 -4.75
N VAL A 148 8.89 10.23 -5.62
CA VAL A 148 8.97 10.59 -7.05
C VAL A 148 8.91 12.10 -7.23
N ASN A 149 8.07 12.82 -6.47
CA ASN A 149 8.01 14.28 -6.50
C ASN A 149 9.35 14.91 -6.05
N TYR A 150 10.01 14.32 -5.05
CA TYR A 150 11.38 14.72 -4.68
C TYR A 150 12.37 14.50 -5.83
N LEU A 151 12.35 13.33 -6.47
CA LEU A 151 13.25 13.02 -7.59
C LEU A 151 13.04 13.93 -8.80
N GLU A 152 11.79 14.39 -9.01
CA GLU A 152 11.45 15.31 -10.10
C GLU A 152 11.76 16.77 -9.79
N LYS A 153 11.49 17.23 -8.57
CA LYS A 153 11.52 18.66 -8.19
C LYS A 153 12.57 19.02 -7.14
N GLY A 154 13.23 18.05 -6.54
CA GLY A 154 14.21 18.29 -5.48
C GLY A 154 13.64 18.84 -4.17
N SER A 155 12.33 18.68 -3.91
CA SER A 155 11.65 19.25 -2.74
C SER A 155 12.01 18.54 -1.45
N LEU A 156 12.53 19.30 -0.45
CA LEU A 156 12.82 18.77 0.88
C LEU A 156 11.55 18.28 1.60
N THR A 157 10.45 19.00 1.50
CA THR A 157 9.17 18.60 2.09
C THR A 157 8.70 17.25 1.53
N SER A 158 8.87 17.05 0.23
CA SER A 158 8.46 15.80 -0.40
C SER A 158 9.26 14.60 0.08
N ILE A 159 10.59 14.72 0.24
CA ILE A 159 11.38 13.59 0.72
C ILE A 159 11.07 13.27 2.20
N ILE A 160 10.82 14.29 3.02
CA ILE A 160 10.40 14.14 4.43
C ILE A 160 9.04 13.43 4.50
N LEU A 161 8.05 13.90 3.74
CA LEU A 161 6.72 13.26 3.69
C LEU A 161 6.77 11.83 3.14
N GLY A 162 7.64 11.60 2.15
CA GLY A 162 7.89 10.27 1.60
C GLY A 162 8.48 9.32 2.64
N ALA A 163 9.47 9.80 3.41
CA ALA A 163 10.09 9.05 4.48
C ALA A 163 9.11 8.75 5.64
N PHE A 164 8.28 9.72 6.03
CA PHE A 164 7.20 9.52 7.00
C PHE A 164 6.22 8.44 6.52
N GLY A 165 5.73 8.55 5.27
CA GLY A 165 4.83 7.55 4.69
C GLY A 165 5.44 6.16 4.66
N ALA A 166 6.73 6.03 4.32
CA ALA A 166 7.47 4.77 4.35
C ALA A 166 7.56 4.20 5.78
N GLY A 167 7.79 5.04 6.78
CA GLY A 167 7.82 4.65 8.19
C GLY A 167 6.49 4.13 8.70
N VAL A 168 5.38 4.80 8.38
CA VAL A 168 4.03 4.34 8.74
C VAL A 168 3.69 3.01 8.04
N ALA A 169 3.99 2.89 6.75
CA ALA A 169 3.78 1.66 6.00
C ALA A 169 4.61 0.49 6.55
N PHE A 170 5.89 0.74 6.91
CA PHE A 170 6.77 -0.24 7.56
C PHE A 170 6.23 -0.67 8.92
N SER A 171 5.82 0.28 9.76
CA SER A 171 5.22 0.01 11.07
C SER A 171 3.83 -0.66 11.00
N THR A 172 3.27 -0.82 9.77
CA THR A 172 2.00 -1.53 9.52
C THR A 172 2.22 -2.99 9.10
N LYS A 173 3.22 -3.27 8.24
CA LYS A 173 3.39 -4.63 7.68
C LYS A 173 4.87 -5.03 7.46
N GLY A 174 5.83 -4.26 7.99
CA GLY A 174 7.26 -4.57 7.94
C GLY A 174 7.87 -4.38 6.54
N GLN A 175 8.83 -5.24 6.21
CA GLN A 175 9.70 -5.16 5.04
C GLN A 175 8.98 -5.05 3.68
N ILE A 176 7.81 -5.63 3.55
CA ILE A 176 7.05 -5.57 2.30
C ILE A 176 6.75 -4.12 1.88
N ALA A 177 6.55 -3.22 2.84
CA ALA A 177 6.34 -1.80 2.56
C ALA A 177 7.57 -1.17 1.88
N LEU A 178 8.77 -1.41 2.41
CA LEU A 178 10.01 -0.90 1.85
C LEU A 178 10.31 -1.53 0.49
N LEU A 179 10.00 -2.81 0.31
CA LEU A 179 10.16 -3.50 -0.96
C LEU A 179 9.31 -2.84 -2.06
N VAL A 180 8.03 -2.60 -1.78
CA VAL A 180 7.09 -1.96 -2.73
C VAL A 180 7.56 -0.56 -3.10
N ILE A 181 7.87 0.26 -2.10
CA ILE A 181 8.34 1.63 -2.31
C ILE A 181 9.68 1.63 -3.05
N GLY A 182 10.63 0.82 -2.58
CA GLY A 182 11.98 0.74 -3.14
C GLY A 182 11.98 0.32 -4.62
N ILE A 183 11.22 -0.71 -4.99
CA ILE A 183 11.11 -1.16 -6.39
C ILE A 183 10.56 -0.05 -7.28
N CYS A 184 9.49 0.64 -6.87
CA CYS A 184 8.92 1.73 -7.64
C CYS A 184 9.93 2.89 -7.84
N ILE A 185 10.65 3.25 -6.77
CA ILE A 185 11.68 4.30 -6.84
C ILE A 185 12.87 3.86 -7.71
N LEU A 186 13.32 2.61 -7.58
CA LEU A 186 14.39 2.07 -8.43
C LEU A 186 13.98 2.04 -9.90
N CYS A 187 12.75 1.67 -10.23
CA CYS A 187 12.22 1.74 -11.60
C CYS A 187 12.24 3.17 -12.14
N HIS A 188 11.86 4.14 -11.32
CA HIS A 188 11.92 5.55 -11.70
C HIS A 188 13.35 6.04 -11.94
N LEU A 189 14.25 5.74 -11.02
CA LEU A 189 15.68 6.11 -11.14
C LEU A 189 16.36 5.45 -12.34
N ALA A 190 16.10 4.16 -12.57
CA ALA A 190 16.65 3.42 -13.70
C ALA A 190 16.21 4.03 -15.04
N TYR A 191 14.94 4.42 -15.15
CA TYR A 191 14.41 5.01 -16.37
C TYR A 191 14.85 6.45 -16.58
N THR A 192 14.82 7.30 -15.54
CA THR A 192 15.18 8.73 -15.61
C THR A 192 16.66 9.00 -15.46
N ARG A 193 17.45 8.00 -15.02
CA ARG A 193 18.89 8.09 -14.72
C ARG A 193 19.28 9.15 -13.68
N LYS A 194 18.34 9.53 -12.81
CA LYS A 194 18.53 10.57 -11.76
C LYS A 194 19.26 10.05 -10.51
N TRP A 195 20.24 9.15 -10.67
CA TRP A 195 20.97 8.53 -9.55
C TRP A 195 21.69 9.52 -8.63
N LYS A 196 22.10 10.68 -9.16
CA LYS A 196 22.75 11.75 -8.37
C LYS A 196 21.85 12.27 -7.23
N SER A 197 20.54 12.14 -7.35
CA SER A 197 19.59 12.53 -6.29
C SER A 197 19.77 11.72 -5.00
N LEU A 198 20.36 10.52 -5.09
CA LEU A 198 20.70 9.67 -3.93
C LEU A 198 21.94 10.16 -3.15
N LEU A 199 22.67 11.12 -3.66
CA LEU A 199 23.83 11.72 -2.99
C LEU A 199 23.49 13.07 -2.33
N SER A 200 22.21 13.41 -2.23
CA SER A 200 21.76 14.69 -1.68
C SER A 200 21.79 14.67 -0.14
N TRP A 201 22.26 15.77 0.46
CA TRP A 201 22.17 15.98 1.92
C TRP A 201 20.71 15.87 2.46
N LYS A 202 19.70 16.08 1.60
CA LYS A 202 18.27 15.98 1.96
C LYS A 202 17.86 14.55 2.37
N LEU A 203 18.69 13.56 2.11
CA LEU A 203 18.50 12.19 2.61
C LEU A 203 18.71 12.11 4.14
N ILE A 204 19.54 12.96 4.72
CA ILE A 204 19.80 12.93 6.17
C ILE A 204 18.50 13.18 6.96
N PRO A 205 17.77 14.31 6.77
CA PRO A 205 16.50 14.52 7.46
C PRO A 205 15.44 13.49 7.08
N ALA A 206 15.46 12.93 5.86
CA ALA A 206 14.54 11.87 5.48
C ALA A 206 14.78 10.58 6.27
N ILE A 207 16.04 10.14 6.42
CA ILE A 207 16.40 8.99 7.24
C ILE A 207 16.02 9.24 8.69
N LEU A 208 16.28 10.43 9.21
CA LEU A 208 15.91 10.80 10.59
C LEU A 208 14.39 10.68 10.81
N VAL A 209 13.58 11.26 9.90
CA VAL A 209 12.11 11.18 9.98
C VAL A 209 11.62 9.73 9.88
N PHE A 210 12.16 8.94 8.98
CA PHE A 210 11.85 7.51 8.90
C PHE A 210 12.16 6.80 10.23
N SER A 211 13.37 6.99 10.77
CA SER A 211 13.82 6.38 12.04
C SER A 211 12.93 6.78 13.21
N ILE A 212 12.59 8.07 13.34
CA ILE A 212 11.67 8.56 14.38
C ILE A 212 10.27 7.94 14.21
N THR A 213 9.80 7.78 12.98
CA THR A 213 8.46 7.22 12.71
C THR A 213 8.37 5.74 13.10
N ILE A 214 9.44 4.95 12.90
CA ILE A 214 9.43 3.52 13.25
C ILE A 214 9.86 3.26 14.69
N ALA A 215 10.55 4.20 15.36
CA ALA A 215 11.10 4.03 16.69
C ALA A 215 10.07 3.58 17.75
N PRO A 216 8.85 4.14 17.83
CA PRO A 216 7.85 3.70 18.81
C PRO A 216 7.49 2.22 18.66
N MET A 217 7.35 1.74 17.42
CA MET A 217 7.03 0.35 17.11
C MET A 217 8.21 -0.57 17.48
N LEU A 218 9.45 -0.17 17.15
CA LEU A 218 10.63 -0.94 17.53
C LEU A 218 10.81 -0.99 19.05
N TYR A 219 10.53 0.11 19.74
CA TYR A 219 10.57 0.17 21.20
C TYR A 219 9.52 -0.76 21.84
N ALA A 220 8.29 -0.80 21.28
CA ALA A 220 7.27 -1.73 21.74
C ALA A 220 7.69 -3.21 21.55
N TYR A 221 8.26 -3.56 20.39
CA TYR A 221 8.81 -4.89 20.16
C TYR A 221 9.95 -5.24 21.12
N TYR A 222 10.86 -4.29 21.36
CA TYR A 222 11.96 -4.47 22.33
C TYR A 222 11.43 -4.76 23.72
N LEU A 223 10.48 -3.98 24.23
CA LEU A 223 9.90 -4.17 25.55
C LEU A 223 9.10 -5.45 25.67
N GLN A 224 8.33 -5.83 24.63
CA GLN A 224 7.49 -7.02 24.71
C GLN A 224 8.29 -8.32 24.60
N PHE A 225 9.35 -8.36 23.77
CA PHE A 225 10.04 -9.59 23.40
C PHE A 225 11.51 -9.63 23.78
N ASP A 226 12.28 -8.59 23.45
CA ASP A 226 13.74 -8.64 23.53
C ASP A 226 14.25 -8.60 24.99
N VAL A 227 13.55 -7.91 25.89
CA VAL A 227 13.87 -7.87 27.33
C VAL A 227 13.35 -9.09 28.10
N HIS A 228 12.64 -10.00 27.42
CA HIS A 228 12.00 -11.19 27.99
C HIS A 228 12.44 -12.47 27.30
N PRO A 229 13.72 -12.85 27.37
CA PRO A 229 14.25 -14.05 26.70
C PRO A 229 13.61 -15.36 27.20
N GLU A 230 13.02 -15.35 28.40
CA GLU A 230 12.29 -16.46 29.01
C GLU A 230 10.96 -16.79 28.31
N LYS A 231 10.38 -15.82 27.59
CA LYS A 231 9.08 -16.03 26.91
C LYS A 231 9.21 -17.03 25.75
N VAL A 232 8.26 -17.94 25.69
CA VAL A 232 8.13 -18.91 24.58
C VAL A 232 7.15 -18.36 23.56
N ILE A 233 7.66 -17.86 22.43
CA ILE A 233 6.89 -17.27 21.34
C ILE A 233 6.87 -18.22 20.15
N ARG A 234 5.69 -18.71 19.76
CA ARG A 234 5.53 -19.71 18.68
C ARG A 234 6.42 -20.94 18.86
N GLY A 235 6.52 -21.45 20.10
CA GLY A 235 7.28 -22.63 20.43
C GLY A 235 8.81 -22.45 20.49
N ARG A 236 9.31 -21.21 20.46
CA ARG A 236 10.74 -20.87 20.58
C ARG A 236 10.95 -19.88 21.72
N SER A 237 11.93 -20.14 22.57
CA SER A 237 12.45 -19.22 23.57
C SER A 237 13.48 -18.26 22.96
N ASN A 238 13.79 -17.17 23.68
CA ASN A 238 14.80 -16.18 23.29
C ASN A 238 14.57 -15.58 21.88
N ARG A 239 13.32 -15.21 21.58
CA ARG A 239 12.97 -14.67 20.26
C ARG A 239 12.98 -13.15 20.28
N SER A 240 13.88 -12.53 19.51
CA SER A 240 13.92 -11.07 19.34
C SER A 240 12.79 -10.57 18.46
N GLY A 241 11.99 -9.63 18.97
CA GLY A 241 10.95 -8.93 18.21
C GLY A 241 11.54 -8.04 17.12
N ILE A 242 12.65 -7.37 17.43
CA ILE A 242 13.36 -6.49 16.47
C ILE A 242 13.91 -7.33 15.31
N PHE A 243 14.60 -8.46 15.60
CA PHE A 243 15.12 -9.34 14.56
C PHE A 243 14.00 -9.94 13.70
N PHE A 244 12.86 -10.29 14.34
CA PHE A 244 11.69 -10.81 13.64
C PHE A 244 11.17 -9.83 12.59
N ILE A 245 10.93 -8.55 12.95
CA ILE A 245 10.35 -7.58 12.01
C ILE A 245 11.30 -7.21 10.87
N PHE A 246 12.61 -7.18 11.12
CA PHE A 246 13.59 -6.86 10.08
C PHE A 246 13.97 -8.06 9.21
N TRP A 247 13.78 -9.30 9.65
CA TRP A 247 14.29 -10.45 8.91
C TRP A 247 13.30 -11.63 8.85
N GLU A 248 12.96 -12.22 10.00
CA GLU A 248 12.22 -13.49 10.03
C GLU A 248 10.84 -13.40 9.38
N GLN A 249 10.09 -12.32 9.61
CA GLN A 249 8.74 -12.14 9.08
C GLN A 249 8.66 -12.32 7.55
N SER A 250 9.61 -11.73 6.82
CA SER A 250 9.65 -11.82 5.36
C SER A 250 10.15 -13.18 4.88
N PHE A 251 11.15 -13.75 5.56
CA PHE A 251 11.68 -15.05 5.25
C PHE A 251 10.67 -16.19 5.49
N GLU A 252 9.94 -16.15 6.59
CA GLU A 252 8.88 -17.12 6.90
C GLU A 252 7.80 -17.15 5.81
N ARG A 253 7.43 -15.98 5.25
CA ARG A 253 6.42 -15.90 4.20
C ARG A 253 6.91 -16.38 2.84
N LEU A 254 8.17 -16.08 2.51
CA LEU A 254 8.79 -16.55 1.27
C LEU A 254 9.05 -18.05 1.27
N SER A 255 9.58 -18.58 2.38
CA SER A 255 9.94 -19.98 2.53
C SER A 255 8.78 -20.90 2.92
N GLY A 256 7.66 -20.32 3.41
CA GLY A 256 6.53 -21.07 3.99
C GLY A 256 6.84 -21.68 5.37
N GLN A 257 7.93 -21.24 6.02
CA GLN A 257 8.24 -21.61 7.40
C GLN A 257 7.41 -20.72 8.35
N GLY A 258 6.95 -21.27 9.46
CA GLY A 258 6.21 -20.50 10.49
C GLY A 258 4.70 -20.39 10.26
N HIS A 259 4.21 -19.94 9.11
CA HIS A 259 2.78 -19.89 8.76
C HIS A 259 2.28 -21.08 7.95
N GLY A 260 3.21 -21.98 7.55
CA GLY A 260 2.92 -23.06 6.61
C GLY A 260 2.80 -22.59 5.16
N LYS A 261 2.56 -23.55 4.28
CA LYS A 261 2.29 -23.32 2.85
C LYS A 261 0.78 -23.41 2.66
N ASN A 262 0.16 -22.37 2.11
CA ASN A 262 -1.24 -22.41 1.73
C ASN A 262 -1.45 -22.56 0.23
N SER A 263 -0.45 -22.24 -0.58
CA SER A 263 -0.49 -22.42 -2.03
C SER A 263 0.91 -22.45 -2.63
N SER A 264 1.22 -23.53 -3.35
CA SER A 264 2.40 -23.65 -4.22
C SER A 264 2.10 -23.19 -5.65
N ASP A 265 0.85 -22.86 -5.98
CA ASP A 265 0.44 -22.43 -7.31
C ASP A 265 1.05 -21.07 -7.66
N PHE A 266 1.98 -21.06 -8.61
CA PHE A 266 2.58 -19.85 -9.15
C PHE A 266 1.53 -18.91 -9.80
N PHE A 267 0.52 -19.49 -10.42
CA PHE A 267 -0.52 -18.74 -11.13
C PHE A 267 -1.63 -18.20 -10.22
N PHE A 268 -1.56 -18.43 -8.91
CA PHE A 268 -2.55 -17.95 -7.95
C PHE A 268 -2.93 -16.49 -8.15
N PHE A 269 -1.96 -15.59 -8.30
CA PHE A 269 -2.25 -14.17 -8.48
C PHE A 269 -2.71 -13.81 -9.89
N PHE A 270 -2.41 -14.63 -10.90
CA PHE A 270 -2.90 -14.42 -12.27
C PHE A 270 -4.42 -14.57 -12.33
N HIS A 271 -4.98 -15.66 -11.79
CA HIS A 271 -6.43 -15.82 -11.75
C HIS A 271 -7.08 -14.94 -10.66
N THR A 272 -6.39 -14.67 -9.54
CA THR A 272 -6.88 -13.74 -8.52
C THR A 272 -7.07 -12.34 -9.09
N PHE A 273 -6.16 -11.85 -9.92
CA PHE A 273 -6.24 -10.53 -10.55
C PHE A 273 -7.53 -10.35 -11.36
N LEU A 274 -8.06 -11.42 -11.94
CA LEU A 274 -9.27 -11.34 -12.78
C LEU A 274 -10.48 -10.80 -12.02
N TRP A 275 -10.56 -11.01 -10.72
CA TRP A 275 -11.68 -10.55 -9.91
C TRP A 275 -11.34 -9.44 -8.90
N VAL A 276 -10.11 -9.38 -8.37
CA VAL A 276 -9.76 -8.35 -7.38
C VAL A 276 -9.77 -6.94 -7.94
N PHE A 277 -9.52 -6.78 -9.25
CA PHE A 277 -9.48 -5.47 -9.88
C PHE A 277 -10.75 -5.12 -10.69
N LEU A 278 -11.83 -5.88 -10.54
CA LEU A 278 -13.11 -5.51 -11.15
C LEU A 278 -13.54 -4.09 -10.72
N PRO A 279 -14.19 -3.34 -11.61
CA PRO A 279 -14.52 -3.69 -13.01
C PRO A 279 -13.38 -3.41 -14.01
N TRP A 280 -12.19 -3.02 -13.55
CA TRP A 280 -11.10 -2.47 -14.34
C TRP A 280 -10.16 -3.51 -14.95
N THR A 281 -10.32 -4.79 -14.63
CA THR A 281 -9.38 -5.87 -14.97
C THR A 281 -9.04 -5.96 -16.46
N ILE A 282 -10.06 -5.94 -17.33
CA ILE A 282 -9.85 -6.02 -18.79
C ILE A 282 -9.06 -4.80 -19.28
N LEU A 283 -9.40 -3.62 -18.77
CA LEU A 283 -8.70 -2.38 -19.10
C LEU A 283 -7.23 -2.46 -18.67
N ALA A 284 -6.96 -2.99 -17.47
CA ALA A 284 -5.61 -3.16 -16.94
C ALA A 284 -4.76 -4.09 -17.80
N LEU A 285 -5.31 -5.22 -18.25
CA LEU A 285 -4.60 -6.14 -19.13
C LEU A 285 -4.26 -5.48 -20.47
N LEU A 286 -5.21 -4.73 -21.05
CA LEU A 286 -4.97 -3.98 -22.29
C LEU A 286 -3.95 -2.85 -22.09
N ALA A 287 -4.05 -2.09 -21.00
CA ALA A 287 -3.14 -1.00 -20.67
C ALA A 287 -1.71 -1.52 -20.45
N TYR A 288 -1.57 -2.62 -19.70
CA TYR A 288 -0.30 -3.28 -19.45
C TYR A 288 0.35 -3.76 -20.76
N TRP A 289 -0.39 -4.51 -21.58
CA TRP A 289 0.08 -5.01 -22.88
C TRP A 289 0.50 -3.87 -23.81
N PHE A 290 -0.32 -2.83 -23.91
CA PHE A 290 0.00 -1.64 -24.73
C PHE A 290 1.29 -0.96 -24.25
N ARG A 291 1.46 -0.83 -22.92
CA ARG A 291 2.64 -0.22 -22.33
C ARG A 291 3.90 -1.06 -22.58
N VAL A 292 3.82 -2.39 -22.42
CA VAL A 292 4.92 -3.32 -22.73
C VAL A 292 5.35 -3.17 -24.21
N LYS A 293 4.39 -3.25 -25.15
CA LYS A 293 4.69 -3.05 -26.59
C LYS A 293 5.38 -1.71 -26.86
N THR A 294 4.92 -0.64 -26.19
CA THR A 294 5.50 0.69 -26.33
C THR A 294 6.96 0.71 -25.88
N PHE A 295 7.27 0.14 -24.71
CA PHE A 295 8.65 0.10 -24.21
C PHE A 295 9.56 -0.79 -25.06
N ILE A 296 9.09 -1.92 -25.54
CA ILE A 296 9.85 -2.76 -26.49
C ILE A 296 10.15 -1.98 -27.78
N LYS A 297 9.14 -1.30 -28.38
CA LYS A 297 9.32 -0.49 -29.58
C LYS A 297 10.31 0.65 -29.38
N LEU A 298 10.31 1.28 -28.21
CA LEU A 298 11.22 2.35 -27.83
C LEU A 298 12.61 1.83 -27.39
N ARG A 299 12.82 0.51 -27.37
CA ARG A 299 14.04 -0.12 -26.83
C ARG A 299 14.44 0.41 -25.46
N PHE A 300 13.45 0.68 -24.60
CA PHE A 300 13.61 1.29 -23.27
C PHE A 300 14.35 2.65 -23.25
N GLN A 301 14.41 3.35 -24.38
CA GLN A 301 14.97 4.70 -24.43
C GLN A 301 14.07 5.67 -23.66
N TYR A 302 14.71 6.56 -22.88
CA TYR A 302 13.99 7.58 -22.13
C TYR A 302 13.20 8.51 -23.05
N LYS A 303 11.94 8.68 -22.75
CA LYS A 303 11.00 9.63 -23.38
C LYS A 303 10.19 10.32 -22.29
N PRO A 304 10.15 11.67 -22.23
CA PRO A 304 9.48 12.42 -21.16
C PRO A 304 7.99 12.12 -20.98
N GLN A 305 7.31 11.67 -22.04
CA GLN A 305 5.88 11.32 -22.00
C GLN A 305 5.56 9.96 -21.40
N TYR A 306 6.57 9.16 -21.08
CA TYR A 306 6.42 7.84 -20.48
C TYR A 306 7.14 7.77 -19.16
N GLU A 307 6.64 6.90 -18.28
CA GLU A 307 7.24 6.57 -16.98
C GLU A 307 7.35 5.04 -16.84
N PHE A 308 8.25 4.59 -16.02
CA PHE A 308 8.49 3.17 -15.79
C PHE A 308 8.14 2.73 -14.36
N VAL A 309 7.64 3.64 -13.53
CA VAL A 309 7.19 3.36 -12.15
C VAL A 309 6.07 2.32 -12.15
N THR A 310 5.04 2.55 -12.98
CA THR A 310 3.87 1.66 -13.03
C THR A 310 4.22 0.33 -13.67
N LEU A 311 4.77 0.33 -14.89
CA LEU A 311 5.08 -0.92 -15.59
C LEU A 311 6.11 -1.77 -14.85
N GLY A 312 7.24 -1.18 -14.47
CA GLY A 312 8.32 -1.88 -13.77
C GLY A 312 7.89 -2.31 -12.37
N GLY A 313 7.22 -1.42 -11.62
CA GLY A 313 6.69 -1.73 -10.31
C GLY A 313 5.70 -2.89 -10.33
N ILE A 314 4.69 -2.84 -11.22
CA ILE A 314 3.73 -3.95 -11.40
C ILE A 314 4.45 -5.25 -11.73
N THR A 315 5.30 -5.24 -12.76
CA THR A 315 5.96 -6.45 -13.23
C THR A 315 6.78 -7.11 -12.13
N ILE A 316 7.69 -6.36 -11.51
CA ILE A 316 8.62 -6.92 -10.51
C ILE A 316 7.87 -7.38 -9.26
N LEU A 317 6.97 -6.54 -8.74
CA LEU A 317 6.22 -6.88 -7.53
C LEU A 317 5.27 -8.06 -7.75
N PHE A 318 4.59 -8.12 -8.90
CA PHE A 318 3.71 -9.24 -9.24
C PHE A 318 4.47 -10.57 -9.26
N PHE A 319 5.66 -10.60 -9.86
CA PHE A 319 6.51 -11.77 -9.84
C PHE A 319 6.96 -12.13 -8.42
N ILE A 320 7.42 -11.16 -7.61
CA ILE A 320 7.86 -11.41 -6.24
C ILE A 320 6.75 -12.05 -5.40
N ILE A 321 5.54 -11.49 -5.43
CA ILE A 321 4.42 -12.08 -4.66
C ILE A 321 4.02 -13.46 -5.19
N SER A 322 4.16 -13.72 -6.50
CA SER A 322 3.84 -15.01 -7.11
C SER A 322 4.77 -16.14 -6.65
N PHE A 323 6.01 -15.83 -6.26
CA PHE A 323 6.95 -16.81 -5.70
C PHE A 323 6.73 -17.10 -4.21
N ALA A 324 5.97 -16.27 -3.48
CA ALA A 324 5.69 -16.50 -2.07
C ALA A 324 4.98 -17.87 -1.88
N GLN A 325 5.30 -18.58 -0.80
CA GLN A 325 4.66 -19.86 -0.46
C GLN A 325 3.36 -19.70 0.32
N PHE A 326 3.14 -18.51 0.90
CA PHE A 326 1.91 -18.12 1.57
C PHE A 326 1.25 -16.97 0.81
N LYS A 327 0.07 -17.22 0.23
CA LYS A 327 -0.62 -16.32 -0.68
C LYS A 327 -2.04 -16.02 -0.21
N LEU A 328 -2.42 -14.75 -0.24
CA LEU A 328 -3.78 -14.29 0.06
C LEU A 328 -4.19 -13.25 -1.00
N PRO A 329 -5.46 -13.22 -1.44
CA PRO A 329 -5.91 -12.34 -2.50
C PRO A 329 -5.61 -10.85 -2.25
N HIS A 330 -5.76 -10.39 -1.01
CA HIS A 330 -5.53 -8.99 -0.62
C HIS A 330 -4.04 -8.54 -0.70
N TYR A 331 -3.08 -9.46 -0.92
CA TYR A 331 -1.69 -9.07 -1.20
C TYR A 331 -1.57 -8.28 -2.50
N MET A 332 -2.55 -8.37 -3.39
CA MET A 332 -2.59 -7.57 -4.61
C MET A 332 -2.95 -6.10 -4.38
N ASN A 333 -3.47 -5.72 -3.20
CA ASN A 333 -3.87 -4.34 -2.92
C ASN A 333 -2.74 -3.34 -3.16
N ILE A 334 -1.49 -3.72 -2.89
CA ILE A 334 -0.31 -2.88 -3.11
C ILE A 334 -0.04 -2.57 -4.59
N LEU A 335 -0.56 -3.37 -5.52
CA LEU A 335 -0.41 -3.17 -6.97
C LEU A 335 -1.53 -2.28 -7.56
N ILE A 336 -2.69 -2.23 -6.90
CA ILE A 336 -3.87 -1.54 -7.42
C ILE A 336 -3.61 -0.05 -7.73
N PRO A 337 -2.89 0.73 -6.90
CA PRO A 337 -2.56 2.11 -7.23
C PRO A 337 -1.78 2.25 -8.54
N LEU A 338 -0.83 1.35 -8.79
CA LEU A 338 0.00 1.37 -9.99
C LEU A 338 -0.82 1.02 -11.24
N TYR A 339 -1.67 -0.01 -11.15
CA TYR A 339 -2.62 -0.35 -12.22
C TYR A 339 -3.58 0.81 -12.49
N SER A 340 -4.10 1.45 -11.46
CA SER A 340 -5.04 2.58 -11.60
C SER A 340 -4.44 3.76 -12.38
N ILE A 341 -3.16 4.06 -12.16
CA ILE A 341 -2.45 5.12 -12.90
C ILE A 341 -2.19 4.66 -14.34
N LEU A 342 -1.79 3.41 -14.55
CA LEU A 342 -1.54 2.83 -15.87
C LEU A 342 -2.81 2.87 -16.73
N ASP A 343 -3.95 2.44 -16.16
CA ASP A 343 -5.25 2.41 -16.82
C ASP A 343 -5.73 3.80 -17.22
N ALA A 344 -5.65 4.74 -16.28
CA ALA A 344 -6.01 6.12 -16.54
C ALA A 344 -5.18 6.73 -17.68
N SER A 345 -3.88 6.40 -17.75
CA SER A 345 -2.99 6.85 -18.81
C SER A 345 -3.37 6.25 -20.18
N TYR A 346 -3.74 4.96 -20.20
CA TYR A 346 -4.20 4.28 -21.40
C TYR A 346 -5.53 4.84 -21.90
N MET A 347 -6.52 5.00 -21.03
CA MET A 347 -7.82 5.61 -21.36
C MET A 347 -7.64 7.00 -21.96
N HIS A 348 -6.79 7.84 -21.34
CA HIS A 348 -6.52 9.18 -21.82
C HIS A 348 -5.88 9.16 -23.21
N SER A 349 -4.93 8.26 -23.48
CA SER A 349 -4.29 8.14 -24.78
C SER A 349 -5.27 7.75 -25.88
N LYS A 350 -6.18 6.82 -25.61
CA LYS A 350 -7.24 6.39 -26.56
C LYS A 350 -8.26 7.49 -26.83
N TYR A 351 -8.66 8.23 -25.78
CA TYR A 351 -9.57 9.35 -25.94
C TYR A 351 -8.99 10.46 -26.85
N ARG A 352 -7.70 10.81 -26.67
CA ARG A 352 -7.04 11.79 -27.54
C ARG A 352 -6.99 11.32 -28.98
N TYR A 353 -6.57 10.07 -29.20
CA TYR A 353 -6.52 9.49 -30.56
C TYR A 353 -7.87 9.51 -31.27
N SER A 354 -8.96 9.16 -30.57
CA SER A 354 -10.32 9.23 -31.12
C SER A 354 -10.72 10.66 -31.49
N LYS A 355 -10.45 11.64 -30.61
CA LYS A 355 -10.77 13.03 -30.88
C LYS A 355 -10.00 13.60 -32.09
N ASP A 356 -8.72 13.28 -32.20
CA ASP A 356 -7.88 13.76 -33.30
C ASP A 356 -8.32 13.17 -34.66
N ASN A 357 -8.89 11.94 -34.67
CA ASN A 357 -9.45 11.32 -35.88
C ASN A 357 -10.88 11.78 -36.23
N THR A 358 -11.63 12.36 -35.28
CA THR A 358 -12.99 12.87 -35.54
C THR A 358 -12.97 14.30 -36.12
N ILE A 359 -11.82 14.98 -36.00
CA ILE A 359 -11.63 16.34 -36.51
C ILE A 359 -11.01 16.35 -37.93
N LYS A 360 -10.57 15.19 -38.43
CA LYS A 360 -10.16 14.98 -39.82
C LYS A 360 -11.34 14.46 -40.67
#